data_849513fc90df8ef3ba284372a134d141
#
_entry.id   849513fc90df8ef3ba284372a134d141
#
_cell.length_a   1.000
_cell.length_b   1.000
_cell.length_c   1.000
_cell.angle_alpha   90.00
_cell.angle_beta   90.00
_cell.angle_gamma   90.00
#
_symmetry.space_group_name_H-M   'P 1'
#
loop_
_entity.id
_entity.type
_entity.pdbx_description
1 polymer ?
#
loop_
_entity_poly.entity_id
_entity_poly.type
_entity_poly.pdbx_seq_one_letter_code
_entity_poly.pdbx_strand_id
1 'polypeptide(L)'
;MRNLFFLLVMICGIASCDVRKNDKVVDDGVQQLENAKKDTTTVQLIDSVYNFGTVADGEVVTFNFRFKNSGDKPMVITNTTASCGCTVPEKPEKPIMPGETGFIKVAFNSKGKIGHNEKNITVMANTNPAFPTLVLTGDVKEVK
;
A
#
# COMPACT_ATOMS: atom_id res chain seq x y z
N MET A 1 -66.29 21.90 -50.47
CA MET A 1 -66.67 20.59 -50.03
C MET A 1 -65.31 19.84 -49.90
N ARG A 2 -64.80 19.58 -48.84
CA ARG A 2 -65.17 18.86 -47.72
C ARG A 2 -63.84 18.39 -47.03
N ASN A 3 -63.78 18.79 -45.80
CA ASN A 3 -63.24 18.10 -44.65
C ASN A 3 -61.77 17.83 -44.59
N LEU A 4 -61.15 18.77 -44.02
CA LEU A 4 -59.92 18.77 -43.35
C LEU A 4 -60.05 18.07 -41.98
N PHE A 5 -59.52 16.85 -41.84
CA PHE A 5 -59.44 16.17 -40.55
C PHE A 5 -58.05 16.40 -39.98
N PHE A 6 -57.95 17.33 -39.05
CA PHE A 6 -56.77 17.52 -38.22
C PHE A 6 -56.66 16.34 -37.24
N LEU A 7 -55.70 15.50 -37.46
CA LEU A 7 -55.32 14.50 -36.49
C LEU A 7 -54.07 15.02 -35.77
N LEU A 8 -54.30 15.63 -34.61
CA LEU A 8 -53.30 16.13 -33.70
C LEU A 8 -52.65 14.93 -33.01
N VAL A 9 -51.53 14.46 -33.50
CA VAL A 9 -50.72 13.45 -32.80
C VAL A 9 -49.90 14.16 -31.73
N MET A 10 -50.34 14.01 -30.49
CA MET A 10 -49.66 14.46 -29.30
C MET A 10 -48.43 13.55 -29.07
N ILE A 11 -47.24 14.01 -29.49
CA ILE A 11 -45.99 13.32 -29.21
C ILE A 11 -45.62 13.63 -27.76
N CYS A 12 -45.92 12.68 -26.86
CA CYS A 12 -45.41 12.67 -25.51
C CYS A 12 -43.88 12.43 -25.56
N GLY A 13 -43.11 13.49 -25.47
CA GLY A 13 -41.66 13.43 -25.28
C GLY A 13 -41.35 12.84 -23.90
N ILE A 14 -41.02 11.59 -23.86
CA ILE A 14 -40.37 10.98 -22.71
C ILE A 14 -38.97 11.57 -22.64
N ALA A 15 -38.78 12.55 -21.76
CA ALA A 15 -37.43 12.97 -21.32
C ALA A 15 -36.82 11.78 -20.60
N SER A 16 -36.07 11.00 -21.35
CA SER A 16 -35.14 10.01 -20.77
C SER A 16 -34.06 10.77 -20.01
N CYS A 17 -34.18 10.80 -18.69
CA CYS A 17 -33.08 11.17 -17.81
C CYS A 17 -31.97 10.15 -18.01
N ASP A 18 -31.01 10.48 -18.82
CA ASP A 18 -29.74 9.78 -18.94
C ASP A 18 -29.01 9.98 -17.60
N VAL A 19 -29.27 9.10 -16.65
CA VAL A 19 -28.44 8.95 -15.47
C VAL A 19 -27.09 8.41 -15.96
N ARG A 20 -26.21 9.33 -16.34
CA ARG A 20 -24.81 9.01 -16.54
C ARG A 20 -24.28 8.41 -15.24
N LYS A 21 -24.21 7.11 -15.20
CA LYS A 21 -23.47 6.37 -14.19
C LYS A 21 -22.00 6.81 -14.25
N ASN A 22 -21.61 7.63 -13.28
CA ASN A 22 -20.22 7.94 -12.99
C ASN A 22 -19.51 6.75 -12.30
N ASP A 23 -19.89 5.52 -12.63
CA ASP A 23 -19.32 4.31 -12.02
C ASP A 23 -17.94 3.92 -12.60
N LYS A 24 -17.44 4.65 -13.62
CA LYS A 24 -16.16 4.33 -14.24
C LYS A 24 -14.92 4.68 -13.40
N VAL A 25 -15.03 5.65 -12.48
CA VAL A 25 -13.84 6.14 -11.75
C VAL A 25 -13.35 5.13 -10.69
N VAL A 26 -14.25 4.31 -10.14
CA VAL A 26 -13.90 3.30 -9.12
C VAL A 26 -13.35 2.03 -9.78
N ASP A 27 -13.86 1.68 -10.97
CA ASP A 27 -13.45 0.49 -11.71
C ASP A 27 -12.04 0.65 -12.32
N ASP A 28 -11.72 1.83 -12.83
CA ASP A 28 -10.39 2.13 -13.40
C ASP A 28 -9.27 2.01 -12.34
N GLY A 29 -9.54 2.41 -11.10
CA GLY A 29 -8.56 2.31 -10.01
C GLY A 29 -8.30 0.86 -9.57
N VAL A 30 -9.34 0.05 -9.48
CA VAL A 30 -9.23 -1.38 -9.14
C VAL A 30 -8.54 -2.15 -10.26
N GLN A 31 -8.88 -1.86 -11.52
CA GLN A 31 -8.27 -2.47 -12.69
C GLN A 31 -6.77 -2.13 -12.80
N GLN A 32 -6.38 -0.90 -12.49
CA GLN A 32 -4.97 -0.48 -12.46
C GLN A 32 -4.17 -1.20 -11.37
N LEU A 33 -4.76 -1.42 -10.18
CA LEU A 33 -4.14 -2.17 -9.10
C LEU A 33 -3.95 -3.65 -9.45
N GLU A 34 -4.93 -4.28 -10.09
CA GLU A 34 -4.83 -5.68 -10.51
C GLU A 34 -3.81 -5.87 -11.65
N ASN A 35 -3.74 -4.94 -12.58
CA ASN A 35 -2.73 -4.96 -13.64
C ASN A 35 -1.32 -4.71 -13.07
N ALA A 36 -1.17 -3.78 -12.14
CA ALA A 36 0.09 -3.50 -11.49
C ALA A 36 0.63 -4.70 -10.68
N LYS A 37 -0.23 -5.57 -10.15
CA LYS A 37 0.19 -6.80 -9.46
C LYS A 37 0.77 -7.86 -10.41
N LYS A 38 0.38 -7.86 -11.68
CA LYS A 38 0.87 -8.81 -12.70
C LYS A 38 2.21 -8.40 -13.30
N ASP A 39 2.46 -7.10 -13.39
CA ASP A 39 3.70 -6.56 -13.92
C ASP A 39 4.75 -6.51 -12.82
N THR A 40 5.91 -7.10 -13.04
CA THR A 40 7.02 -7.05 -12.10
C THR A 40 7.83 -5.77 -12.26
N THR A 41 8.37 -5.27 -11.16
CA THR A 41 9.29 -4.13 -11.11
C THR A 41 10.52 -4.47 -10.28
N THR A 42 11.45 -3.53 -10.09
CA THR A 42 12.65 -3.73 -9.26
C THR A 42 12.65 -2.76 -8.08
N VAL A 43 13.22 -3.22 -6.96
CA VAL A 43 13.37 -2.42 -5.75
C VAL A 43 14.84 -2.18 -5.44
N GLN A 44 15.15 -0.96 -5.01
CA GLN A 44 16.43 -0.59 -4.40
C GLN A 44 16.17 -0.19 -2.95
N LEU A 45 16.74 -0.93 -2.00
CA LEU A 45 16.68 -0.52 -0.60
C LEU A 45 17.60 0.68 -0.35
N ILE A 46 17.09 1.65 0.41
CA ILE A 46 17.85 2.77 0.98
C ILE A 46 18.26 2.37 2.40
N ASP A 47 17.30 1.83 3.15
CA ASP A 47 17.53 1.29 4.49
C ASP A 47 17.20 -0.21 4.48
N SER A 48 18.15 -1.05 4.82
CA SER A 48 17.97 -2.51 4.95
C SER A 48 17.99 -2.97 6.40
N VAL A 49 18.76 -2.27 7.24
CA VAL A 49 18.91 -2.55 8.67
C VAL A 49 18.75 -1.26 9.44
N TYR A 50 18.00 -1.29 10.52
CA TYR A 50 17.94 -0.22 11.49
C TYR A 50 18.32 -0.73 12.86
N ASN A 51 19.41 -0.17 13.42
CA ASN A 51 19.82 -0.42 14.79
C ASN A 51 19.27 0.71 15.68
N PHE A 52 18.33 0.36 16.56
CA PHE A 52 17.71 1.31 17.49
C PHE A 52 18.58 1.57 18.74
N GLY A 53 19.75 0.95 18.83
CA GLY A 53 20.65 1.10 19.97
C GLY A 53 20.10 0.43 21.22
N THR A 54 20.06 1.15 22.33
CA THR A 54 19.55 0.65 23.61
C THR A 54 18.35 1.44 24.06
N VAL A 55 17.24 0.76 24.36
CA VAL A 55 15.98 1.32 24.86
C VAL A 55 15.58 0.68 26.19
N ALA A 56 14.70 1.32 26.93
CA ALA A 56 14.12 0.78 28.16
C ALA A 56 13.01 -0.24 27.85
N ASP A 57 12.80 -1.21 28.75
CA ASP A 57 11.67 -2.13 28.65
C ASP A 57 10.34 -1.36 28.65
N GLY A 58 9.48 -1.66 27.69
CA GLY A 58 8.20 -1.00 27.47
C GLY A 58 8.22 0.20 26.50
N GLU A 59 9.38 0.64 26.03
CA GLU A 59 9.44 1.67 25.00
C GLU A 59 8.98 1.13 23.64
N VAL A 60 8.37 2.01 22.83
CA VAL A 60 7.98 1.71 21.46
C VAL A 60 8.95 2.37 20.50
N VAL A 61 9.70 1.55 19.78
CA VAL A 61 10.60 2.00 18.71
C VAL A 61 9.84 2.07 17.41
N THR A 62 9.89 3.21 16.72
CA THR A 62 9.29 3.37 15.39
C THR A 62 10.37 3.77 14.38
N PHE A 63 10.36 3.14 13.21
CA PHE A 63 11.26 3.46 12.12
C PHE A 63 10.57 3.33 10.76
N ASN A 64 10.93 4.19 9.81
CA ASN A 64 10.46 4.16 8.43
C ASN A 64 11.58 3.68 7.52
N PHE A 65 11.56 2.40 7.14
CA PHE A 65 12.48 1.87 6.14
C PHE A 65 12.18 2.46 4.78
N ARG A 66 13.18 3.10 4.18
CA ARG A 66 13.07 3.72 2.86
C ARG A 66 13.49 2.74 1.78
N PHE A 67 12.77 2.74 0.69
CA PHE A 67 13.11 2.03 -0.54
C PHE A 67 12.71 2.85 -1.75
N LYS A 68 13.29 2.57 -2.89
CA LYS A 68 12.97 3.23 -4.16
C LYS A 68 12.49 2.19 -5.16
N ASN A 69 11.42 2.51 -5.88
CA ASN A 69 11.06 1.77 -7.08
C ASN A 69 12.06 2.12 -8.19
N SER A 70 13.02 1.24 -8.45
CA SER A 70 14.06 1.43 -9.46
C SER A 70 13.70 0.83 -10.82
N GLY A 71 12.54 0.18 -10.93
CA GLY A 71 12.02 -0.36 -12.18
C GLY A 71 11.15 0.64 -12.94
N ASP A 72 10.55 0.15 -14.02
CA ASP A 72 9.74 0.93 -14.96
C ASP A 72 8.22 0.74 -14.79
N LYS A 73 7.79 -0.10 -13.84
CA LYS A 73 6.39 -0.39 -13.52
C LYS A 73 6.02 0.06 -12.12
N PRO A 74 4.73 0.36 -11.86
CA PRO A 74 4.27 0.64 -10.50
C PRO A 74 4.56 -0.53 -9.55
N MET A 75 5.10 -0.24 -8.38
CA MET A 75 5.34 -1.21 -7.32
C MET A 75 4.15 -1.26 -6.38
N VAL A 76 3.58 -2.44 -6.19
CA VAL A 76 2.47 -2.70 -5.26
C VAL A 76 2.96 -3.59 -4.13
N ILE A 77 2.93 -3.06 -2.90
CA ILE A 77 3.16 -3.85 -1.70
C ILE A 77 1.85 -4.54 -1.33
N THR A 78 1.81 -5.86 -1.43
CA THR A 78 0.60 -6.64 -1.15
C THR A 78 0.47 -6.99 0.32
N ASN A 79 1.58 -7.31 0.99
CA ASN A 79 1.60 -7.67 2.40
C ASN A 79 2.92 -7.31 3.08
N THR A 80 2.86 -7.14 4.40
CA THR A 80 4.04 -6.99 5.27
C THR A 80 3.83 -7.81 6.54
N THR A 81 4.85 -8.56 6.95
CA THR A 81 4.82 -9.39 8.17
C THR A 81 6.13 -9.22 8.94
N ALA A 82 6.08 -9.45 10.24
CA ALA A 82 7.25 -9.47 11.10
C ALA A 82 7.40 -10.83 11.78
N SER A 83 8.62 -11.15 12.22
CA SER A 83 8.96 -12.40 12.88
C SER A 83 8.31 -12.59 14.25
N CYS A 84 7.70 -11.55 14.84
CA CYS A 84 6.91 -11.64 16.08
C CYS A 84 5.75 -10.64 16.10
N GLY A 85 4.71 -10.94 16.90
CA GLY A 85 3.57 -10.04 17.12
C GLY A 85 3.90 -8.75 17.91
N CYS A 86 5.12 -8.63 18.43
CA CYS A 86 5.63 -7.41 19.07
C CYS A 86 6.11 -6.34 18.08
N THR A 87 6.12 -6.67 16.80
CA THR A 87 6.54 -5.76 15.70
C THR A 87 5.42 -5.69 14.68
N VAL A 88 4.96 -4.49 14.42
CA VAL A 88 3.85 -4.22 13.49
C VAL A 88 4.37 -3.41 12.31
N PRO A 89 4.50 -4.02 11.12
CA PRO A 89 4.82 -3.29 9.92
C PRO A 89 3.56 -2.74 9.23
N GLU A 90 3.64 -1.50 8.77
CA GLU A 90 2.60 -0.84 7.97
C GLU A 90 3.12 -0.60 6.55
N LYS A 91 2.35 -1.03 5.55
CA LYS A 91 2.68 -0.86 4.14
C LYS A 91 2.05 0.40 3.55
N PRO A 92 2.61 0.96 2.47
CA PRO A 92 1.93 2.00 1.69
C PRO A 92 0.62 1.45 1.10
N GLU A 93 -0.43 2.25 1.10
CA GLU A 93 -1.73 1.89 0.51
C GLU A 93 -1.75 2.08 -1.02
N LYS A 94 -0.96 3.05 -1.51
CA LYS A 94 -0.88 3.39 -2.93
C LYS A 94 0.32 2.72 -3.59
N PRO A 95 0.23 2.39 -4.89
CA PRO A 95 1.39 1.97 -5.67
C PRO A 95 2.48 3.04 -5.64
N ILE A 96 3.74 2.60 -5.58
CA ILE A 96 4.93 3.46 -5.66
C ILE A 96 5.33 3.53 -7.14
N MET A 97 5.27 4.71 -7.72
CA MET A 97 5.55 4.90 -9.15
C MET A 97 7.04 4.74 -9.46
N PRO A 98 7.41 4.48 -10.72
CA PRO A 98 8.81 4.42 -11.15
C PRO A 98 9.61 5.64 -10.70
N GLY A 99 10.74 5.41 -10.04
CA GLY A 99 11.61 6.45 -9.49
C GLY A 99 11.19 7.03 -8.14
N GLU A 100 9.99 6.73 -7.64
CA GLU A 100 9.51 7.20 -6.33
C GLU A 100 10.16 6.43 -5.18
N THR A 101 10.23 7.11 -4.02
CA THR A 101 10.64 6.52 -2.74
C THR A 101 9.40 6.19 -1.91
N GLY A 102 9.30 4.93 -1.48
CA GLY A 102 8.29 4.45 -0.56
C GLY A 102 8.86 4.19 0.84
N PHE A 103 7.95 3.91 1.78
CA PHE A 103 8.29 3.69 3.19
C PHE A 103 7.54 2.46 3.72
N ILE A 104 8.24 1.60 4.47
CA ILE A 104 7.63 0.61 5.35
C ILE A 104 7.82 1.11 6.77
N LYS A 105 6.74 1.56 7.41
CA LYS A 105 6.76 1.97 8.80
C LYS A 105 6.72 0.73 9.69
N VAL A 106 7.62 0.65 10.65
CA VAL A 106 7.69 -0.48 11.59
C VAL A 106 7.64 0.07 13.01
N ALA A 107 6.75 -0.49 13.83
CA ALA A 107 6.66 -0.21 15.26
C ALA A 107 6.98 -1.47 16.06
N PHE A 108 7.97 -1.42 16.93
CA PHE A 108 8.38 -2.49 17.83
C PHE A 108 8.10 -2.10 19.27
N ASN A 109 7.29 -2.89 19.96
CA ASN A 109 7.05 -2.77 21.41
C ASN A 109 8.06 -3.63 22.17
N SER A 110 8.93 -2.97 22.93
CA SER A 110 10.02 -3.62 23.67
C SER A 110 9.57 -4.31 24.95
N LYS A 111 8.30 -4.17 25.38
CA LYS A 111 7.79 -4.70 26.64
C LYS A 111 8.03 -6.21 26.78
N GLY A 112 8.77 -6.59 27.86
CA GLY A 112 9.13 -7.97 28.13
C GLY A 112 10.15 -8.57 27.16
N LYS A 113 10.94 -7.71 26.47
CA LYS A 113 11.94 -8.11 25.46
C LYS A 113 13.38 -7.78 25.88
N ILE A 114 13.68 -7.87 27.18
CA ILE A 114 15.01 -7.59 27.73
C ILE A 114 16.09 -8.40 27.00
N GLY A 115 17.22 -7.77 26.75
CA GLY A 115 18.35 -8.32 26.01
C GLY A 115 18.39 -7.90 24.55
N HIS A 116 19.22 -8.59 23.76
CA HIS A 116 19.38 -8.31 22.33
C HIS A 116 18.13 -8.76 21.56
N ASN A 117 17.68 -7.89 20.67
CA ASN A 117 16.53 -8.13 19.82
C ASN A 117 16.90 -7.94 18.35
N GLU A 118 16.48 -8.90 17.51
CA GLU A 118 16.51 -8.80 16.05
C GLU A 118 15.13 -9.19 15.52
N LYS A 119 14.57 -8.36 14.66
CA LYS A 119 13.26 -8.54 14.07
C LYS A 119 13.36 -8.44 12.56
N ASN A 120 13.01 -9.54 11.90
CA ASN A 120 12.96 -9.62 10.45
C ASN A 120 11.57 -9.21 9.96
N ILE A 121 11.53 -8.30 9.00
CA ILE A 121 10.32 -7.82 8.36
C ILE A 121 10.34 -8.30 6.91
N THR A 122 9.35 -9.12 6.56
CA THR A 122 9.15 -9.62 5.20
C THR A 122 8.14 -8.74 4.48
N VAL A 123 8.49 -8.30 3.29
CA VAL A 123 7.64 -7.47 2.42
C VAL A 123 7.30 -8.27 1.16
N MET A 124 6.02 -8.40 0.87
CA MET A 124 5.52 -9.03 -0.35
C MET A 124 5.10 -7.94 -1.34
N ALA A 125 5.74 -7.93 -2.49
CA ALA A 125 5.50 -6.96 -3.55
C ALA A 125 5.63 -7.62 -4.93
N ASN A 126 5.16 -6.93 -5.98
CA ASN A 126 5.35 -7.34 -7.38
C ASN A 126 6.79 -7.07 -7.88
N THR A 127 7.79 -7.42 -7.10
CA THR A 127 9.21 -7.20 -7.44
C THR A 127 9.91 -8.47 -7.90
N ASN A 128 10.83 -8.30 -8.86
CA ASN A 128 11.75 -9.34 -9.29
C ASN A 128 13.16 -8.74 -9.41
N PRO A 129 14.16 -9.18 -8.61
CA PRO A 129 14.04 -10.19 -7.55
C PRO A 129 13.07 -9.81 -6.42
N ALA A 130 12.73 -10.79 -5.58
CA ALA A 130 11.84 -10.57 -4.43
C ALA A 130 12.35 -9.42 -3.54
N PHE A 131 11.40 -8.72 -2.89
CA PHE A 131 11.75 -7.62 -1.98
C PHE A 131 12.64 -8.15 -0.84
N PRO A 132 13.82 -7.58 -0.63
CA PRO A 132 14.74 -8.06 0.39
C PRO A 132 14.17 -7.89 1.81
N THR A 133 14.55 -8.77 2.73
CA THR A 133 14.15 -8.68 4.14
C THR A 133 14.75 -7.42 4.79
N LEU A 134 13.92 -6.72 5.58
CA LEU A 134 14.34 -5.59 6.39
C LEU A 134 14.61 -6.07 7.82
N VAL A 135 15.58 -5.47 8.49
CA VAL A 135 16.01 -5.90 9.85
C VAL A 135 15.94 -4.71 10.82
N LEU A 136 15.24 -4.91 11.92
CA LEU A 136 15.26 -4.02 13.08
C LEU A 136 16.05 -4.71 14.20
N THR A 137 17.08 -4.07 14.74
CA THR A 137 17.94 -4.67 15.77
C THR A 137 18.31 -3.68 16.87
N GLY A 138 18.65 -4.18 18.07
CA GLY A 138 19.08 -3.37 19.21
C GLY A 138 18.87 -4.09 20.52
N ASP A 139 19.14 -3.40 21.63
CA ASP A 139 19.12 -3.94 22.98
C ASP A 139 18.03 -3.30 23.84
N VAL A 140 17.34 -4.11 24.64
CA VAL A 140 16.34 -3.66 25.61
C VAL A 140 16.91 -3.87 27.01
N LYS A 141 16.91 -2.82 27.84
CA LYS A 141 17.37 -2.85 29.23
C LYS A 141 16.19 -2.77 30.19
N GLU A 142 16.33 -3.45 31.30
CA GLU A 142 15.39 -3.34 32.41
C GLU A 142 15.38 -1.92 32.96
N VAL A 143 14.18 -1.43 33.26
CA VAL A 143 13.99 -0.18 34.01
C VAL A 143 14.14 -0.50 35.48
N LYS A 144 15.15 0.07 36.12
CA LYS A 144 15.31 -0.01 37.58
C LYS A 144 14.38 0.96 38.30
#